data_6de86070b2aff21f1a376f470a0b1ea5
#
_entry.id   6de86070b2aff21f1a376f470a0b1ea5
#
_cell.length_a   1.000
_cell.length_b   1.000
_cell.length_c   1.000
_cell.angle_alpha   90.00
_cell.angle_beta   90.00
_cell.angle_gamma   90.00
#
_symmetry.space_group_name_H-M   'P 1'
#
loop_
_entity.id
_entity.type
_entity.pdbx_description
1 polymer ?
#
loop_
_entity_poly.entity_id
_entity_poly.type
_entity_poly.pdbx_seq_one_letter_code
_entity_poly.pdbx_strand_id
1 'polypeptide(L)'
;AASDVYKRQIVIRTSKGKPLGLFKEYYRDAERTHEAWHDGIYYTGDVAWKDEDGYLWFVGRADDVIKSSGYRIGPFEVESALMTHPAVVECAITGVPDEIRGQVVKATIVLSKDYKARAGEELIKELQNHVKKVTAPYKYPRVIEFVEELPKTISGKIRRVEIRENDKK
;
A
#
# COMPACT_ATOMS: atom_id res chain seq x y z
N ALA A 1 -6.38 13.63 11.86
CA ALA A 1 -7.13 14.07 10.65
C ALA A 1 -6.36 15.08 9.79
N ALA A 2 -5.38 15.82 10.33
CA ALA A 2 -4.59 16.80 9.57
C ALA A 2 -3.51 16.18 8.66
N SER A 3 -3.13 14.94 8.89
CA SER A 3 -2.01 14.30 8.20
C SER A 3 -2.26 13.91 6.72
N ASP A 4 -3.51 13.78 6.30
CA ASP A 4 -3.82 13.33 4.93
C ASP A 4 -3.63 14.42 3.87
N VAL A 5 -3.65 15.69 4.25
CA VAL A 5 -3.56 16.84 3.32
C VAL A 5 -2.14 17.04 2.76
N TYR A 6 -1.11 16.59 3.48
CA TYR A 6 0.29 16.88 3.15
C TYR A 6 1.09 15.69 2.63
N LYS A 7 0.43 14.59 2.30
CA LYS A 7 1.10 13.45 1.65
C LYS A 7 1.54 13.82 0.23
N ARG A 8 2.84 13.75 -0.03
CA ARG A 8 3.46 14.12 -1.31
C ARG A 8 4.43 13.04 -1.77
N GLN A 9 4.61 12.95 -3.07
CA GLN A 9 5.65 12.10 -3.64
C GLN A 9 7.03 12.65 -3.27
N ILE A 10 7.94 11.75 -2.89
CA ILE A 10 9.35 12.06 -2.69
C ILE A 10 9.99 12.22 -4.06
N VAL A 11 10.68 13.34 -4.27
CA VAL A 11 11.40 13.61 -5.50
C VAL A 11 12.83 14.06 -5.21
N ILE A 12 13.74 13.78 -6.12
CA ILE A 12 15.14 14.21 -6.02
C ILE A 12 15.41 15.18 -7.16
N ARG A 13 15.79 16.40 -6.82
CA ARG A 13 16.18 17.42 -7.81
C ARG A 13 17.58 17.09 -8.35
N THR A 14 17.69 16.92 -9.66
CA THR A 14 18.93 16.54 -10.34
C THR A 14 19.50 17.64 -11.25
N SER A 15 18.86 18.81 -11.29
CA SER A 15 19.30 19.96 -12.07
C SER A 15 20.69 20.51 -11.66
N LYS A 16 21.15 20.24 -10.44
CA LYS A 16 22.48 20.61 -9.93
C LYS A 16 23.52 19.48 -10.03
N GLY A 17 23.16 18.38 -10.65
CA GLY A 17 23.95 17.16 -10.77
C GLY A 17 23.21 15.95 -10.26
N LYS A 18 23.41 14.81 -10.91
CA LYS A 18 22.83 13.53 -10.51
C LYS A 18 23.60 12.99 -9.31
N PRO A 19 22.94 12.70 -8.17
CA PRO A 19 23.59 12.07 -7.03
C PRO A 19 24.25 10.73 -7.41
N LEU A 20 25.42 10.46 -6.85
CA LEU A 20 26.08 9.17 -7.00
C LEU A 20 25.20 8.06 -6.42
N GLY A 21 25.17 6.90 -7.10
CA GLY A 21 24.37 5.75 -6.66
C GLY A 21 22.92 5.72 -7.16
N LEU A 22 22.39 6.81 -7.73
CA LEU A 22 21.12 6.70 -8.44
C LEU A 22 21.28 5.93 -9.76
N PHE A 23 20.32 5.01 -10.05
CA PHE A 23 20.33 4.24 -11.27
C PHE A 23 20.30 5.15 -12.51
N LYS A 24 20.82 4.65 -13.63
CA LYS A 24 20.89 5.42 -14.87
C LYS A 24 19.55 5.43 -15.60
N GLU A 25 19.00 4.27 -15.84
CA GLU A 25 17.79 4.06 -16.64
C GLU A 25 17.19 2.67 -16.35
N TYR A 26 15.94 2.43 -16.70
CA TYR A 26 15.35 1.11 -16.75
C TYR A 26 15.86 0.38 -18.00
N TYR A 27 16.29 -0.88 -17.83
CA TYR A 27 16.84 -1.67 -18.91
C TYR A 27 15.81 -1.89 -20.03
N ARG A 28 16.12 -1.41 -21.24
CA ARG A 28 15.27 -1.51 -22.44
C ARG A 28 13.85 -0.99 -22.25
N ASP A 29 13.65 0.00 -21.37
CA ASP A 29 12.34 0.58 -21.05
C ASP A 29 12.50 2.12 -20.97
N ALA A 30 12.50 2.74 -22.15
CA ALA A 30 12.69 4.18 -22.28
C ALA A 30 11.47 4.96 -21.75
N GLU A 31 10.25 4.43 -21.92
CA GLU A 31 9.02 5.05 -21.44
C GLU A 31 9.01 5.16 -19.92
N ARG A 32 9.25 4.06 -19.24
CA ARG A 32 9.35 4.04 -17.77
C ARG A 32 10.52 4.87 -17.25
N THR A 33 11.62 4.94 -18.02
CA THR A 33 12.74 5.82 -17.68
C THR A 33 12.31 7.28 -17.74
N HIS A 34 11.57 7.68 -18.78
CA HIS A 34 11.07 9.03 -18.94
C HIS A 34 10.04 9.40 -17.86
N GLU A 35 9.16 8.48 -17.48
CA GLU A 35 8.22 8.68 -16.36
C GLU A 35 8.93 8.96 -15.03
N ALA A 36 10.06 8.28 -14.79
CA ALA A 36 10.82 8.42 -13.56
C ALA A 36 11.80 9.63 -13.60
N TRP A 37 12.26 10.03 -14.80
CA TRP A 37 13.27 11.08 -15.00
C TRP A 37 12.78 12.11 -16.03
N HIS A 38 12.25 13.25 -15.56
CA HIS A 38 11.89 14.35 -16.44
C HIS A 38 12.07 15.69 -15.70
N ASP A 39 12.16 16.79 -16.42
CA ASP A 39 12.25 18.16 -15.91
C ASP A 39 13.38 18.40 -14.88
N GLY A 40 14.48 17.64 -14.97
CA GLY A 40 15.58 17.72 -14.02
C GLY A 40 15.24 17.18 -12.63
N ILE A 41 14.25 16.32 -12.56
CA ILE A 41 13.74 15.69 -11.33
C ILE A 41 13.69 14.16 -11.50
N TYR A 42 14.10 13.44 -10.47
CA TYR A 42 13.84 12.03 -10.33
C TYR A 42 12.62 11.82 -9.41
N TYR A 43 11.62 11.16 -9.93
CA TYR A 43 10.40 10.80 -9.23
C TYR A 43 10.54 9.38 -8.66
N THR A 44 10.67 9.28 -7.34
CA THR A 44 10.94 7.97 -6.67
C THR A 44 9.76 7.00 -6.75
N GLY A 45 8.56 7.52 -6.95
CA GLY A 45 7.31 6.76 -6.84
C GLY A 45 6.86 6.53 -5.39
N ASP A 46 7.61 7.00 -4.41
CA ASP A 46 7.29 6.86 -2.99
C ASP A 46 6.59 8.11 -2.46
N VAL A 47 5.60 7.91 -1.59
CA VAL A 47 4.82 8.97 -0.94
C VAL A 47 5.18 9.03 0.53
N ALA A 48 5.40 10.23 1.02
CA ALA A 48 5.63 10.52 2.43
C ALA A 48 4.86 11.78 2.87
N TRP A 49 4.69 11.95 4.17
CA TRP A 49 4.36 13.23 4.76
C TRP A 49 5.52 13.72 5.63
N LYS A 50 5.62 15.01 5.81
CA LYS A 50 6.67 15.65 6.60
C LYS A 50 6.04 16.24 7.86
N ASP A 51 6.61 15.95 9.02
CA ASP A 51 6.19 16.53 10.28
C ASP A 51 6.81 17.92 10.54
N GLU A 52 6.46 18.53 11.66
CA GLU A 52 6.94 19.87 12.06
C GLU A 52 8.45 19.89 12.35
N ASP A 53 9.00 18.75 12.80
CA ASP A 53 10.43 18.59 13.07
C ASP A 53 11.25 18.26 11.80
N GLY A 54 10.57 18.04 10.68
CA GLY A 54 11.20 17.81 9.37
C GLY A 54 11.43 16.36 9.03
N TYR A 55 10.97 15.39 9.84
CA TYR A 55 11.05 13.97 9.52
C TYR A 55 10.07 13.59 8.41
N LEU A 56 10.52 12.68 7.56
CA LEU A 56 9.70 12.12 6.49
C LEU A 56 9.14 10.77 6.92
N TRP A 57 7.81 10.69 6.96
CA TRP A 57 7.08 9.49 7.31
C TRP A 57 6.59 8.81 6.04
N PHE A 58 7.12 7.62 5.76
CA PHE A 58 6.76 6.85 4.57
C PHE A 58 5.30 6.38 4.66
N VAL A 59 4.57 6.58 3.56
CA VAL A 59 3.15 6.19 3.43
C VAL A 59 2.99 4.96 2.55
N GLY A 60 3.76 4.88 1.47
CA GLY A 60 3.69 3.80 0.49
C GLY A 60 4.08 4.26 -0.90
N ARG A 61 3.93 3.38 -1.86
CA ARG A 61 4.11 3.70 -3.27
C ARG A 61 2.95 4.57 -3.76
N ALA A 62 3.22 5.50 -4.67
CA ALA A 62 2.20 6.37 -5.26
C ALA A 62 1.13 5.59 -6.04
N ASP A 63 1.54 4.49 -6.68
CA ASP A 63 0.71 3.55 -7.43
C ASP A 63 -0.08 2.57 -6.54
N ASP A 64 0.33 2.39 -5.29
CA ASP A 64 -0.36 1.55 -4.30
C ASP A 64 -1.33 2.33 -3.40
N VAL A 65 -1.28 3.66 -3.39
CA VAL A 65 -2.19 4.48 -2.57
C VAL A 65 -3.64 4.31 -3.04
N ILE A 66 -4.50 3.89 -2.13
CA ILE A 66 -5.92 3.64 -2.37
C ILE A 66 -6.70 4.95 -2.26
N LYS A 67 -7.47 5.27 -3.30
CA LYS A 67 -8.31 6.48 -3.35
C LYS A 67 -9.77 6.09 -3.06
N SER A 68 -10.18 6.21 -1.80
CA SER A 68 -11.53 5.81 -1.35
C SER A 68 -12.30 7.02 -0.81
N SER A 69 -13.41 7.38 -1.42
CA SER A 69 -14.27 8.50 -0.99
C SER A 69 -13.50 9.81 -0.72
N GLY A 70 -12.50 10.12 -1.56
CA GLY A 70 -11.65 11.31 -1.39
C GLY A 70 -10.46 11.14 -0.44
N TYR A 71 -10.41 10.07 0.35
CA TYR A 71 -9.28 9.76 1.21
C TYR A 71 -8.16 9.06 0.44
N ARG A 72 -6.92 9.30 0.86
CA ARG A 72 -5.73 8.61 0.37
C ARG A 72 -5.22 7.67 1.46
N ILE A 73 -5.45 6.38 1.29
CA ILE A 73 -5.13 5.34 2.27
C ILE A 73 -3.86 4.64 1.82
N GLY A 74 -2.83 4.68 2.67
CA GLY A 74 -1.59 3.95 2.44
C GLY A 74 -1.76 2.48 2.84
N PRO A 75 -1.42 1.52 1.96
CA PRO A 75 -1.51 0.09 2.28
C PRO A 75 -0.77 -0.30 3.54
N PHE A 76 0.44 0.21 3.72
CA PHE A 76 1.31 -0.12 4.85
C PHE A 76 0.67 0.15 6.22
N GLU A 77 -0.08 1.24 6.35
CA GLU A 77 -0.75 1.60 7.61
C GLU A 77 -1.82 0.58 8.00
N VAL A 78 -2.57 0.08 7.02
CA VAL A 78 -3.60 -0.93 7.24
C VAL A 78 -2.98 -2.31 7.46
N GLU A 79 -1.91 -2.64 6.73
CA GLU A 79 -1.11 -3.86 6.94
C GLU A 79 -0.55 -3.90 8.36
N SER A 80 0.08 -2.81 8.81
CA SER A 80 0.64 -2.71 10.17
C SER A 80 -0.43 -2.92 11.23
N ALA A 81 -1.63 -2.38 11.05
CA ALA A 81 -2.74 -2.58 11.96
C ALA A 81 -3.22 -4.04 11.98
N LEU A 82 -3.39 -4.68 10.81
CA LEU A 82 -3.79 -6.08 10.72
C LEU A 82 -2.76 -7.02 11.33
N MET A 83 -1.48 -6.76 11.13
CA MET A 83 -0.38 -7.57 11.67
C MET A 83 -0.30 -7.56 13.21
N THR A 84 -0.98 -6.65 13.90
CA THR A 84 -1.10 -6.70 15.37
C THR A 84 -2.16 -7.68 15.85
N HIS A 85 -2.96 -8.25 14.95
CA HIS A 85 -3.98 -9.23 15.29
C HIS A 85 -3.42 -10.66 15.26
N PRO A 86 -3.65 -11.52 16.29
CA PRO A 86 -3.03 -12.84 16.38
C PRO A 86 -3.45 -13.82 15.26
N ALA A 87 -4.56 -13.55 14.58
CA ALA A 87 -5.01 -14.35 13.44
C ALA A 87 -4.18 -14.14 12.19
N VAL A 88 -3.42 -13.03 12.07
CA VAL A 88 -2.76 -12.61 10.84
C VAL A 88 -1.28 -12.95 10.88
N VAL A 89 -0.83 -13.80 9.95
CA VAL A 89 0.59 -14.11 9.73
C VAL A 89 1.20 -13.15 8.72
N GLU A 90 0.51 -12.95 7.61
CA GLU A 90 0.88 -12.01 6.55
C GLU A 90 -0.38 -11.40 5.96
N CYS A 91 -0.27 -10.19 5.47
CA CYS A 91 -1.36 -9.58 4.70
C CYS A 91 -0.82 -8.65 3.61
N ALA A 92 -1.64 -8.47 2.58
CA ALA A 92 -1.42 -7.48 1.54
C ALA A 92 -2.68 -6.64 1.38
N ILE A 93 -2.49 -5.34 1.30
CA ILE A 93 -3.57 -4.38 1.10
C ILE A 93 -3.52 -3.83 -0.30
N THR A 94 -4.67 -3.92 -1.00
CA THR A 94 -4.89 -3.39 -2.35
C THR A 94 -6.17 -2.59 -2.42
N GLY A 95 -6.31 -1.75 -3.45
CA GLY A 95 -7.56 -1.09 -3.78
C GLY A 95 -8.32 -1.88 -4.84
N VAL A 96 -9.58 -2.19 -4.58
CA VAL A 96 -10.48 -2.77 -5.58
C VAL A 96 -11.54 -1.75 -6.00
N PRO A 97 -12.02 -1.78 -7.26
CA PRO A 97 -13.03 -0.84 -7.74
C PRO A 97 -14.32 -0.89 -6.89
N ASP A 98 -14.94 0.28 -6.69
CA ASP A 98 -16.24 0.43 -6.04
C ASP A 98 -16.99 1.56 -6.73
N GLU A 99 -18.25 1.32 -7.11
CA GLU A 99 -19.06 2.26 -7.89
C GLU A 99 -19.31 3.60 -7.18
N ILE A 100 -19.40 3.58 -5.85
CA ILE A 100 -19.74 4.76 -5.04
C ILE A 100 -18.47 5.48 -4.57
N ARG A 101 -17.43 4.72 -4.21
CA ARG A 101 -16.22 5.22 -3.54
C ARG A 101 -15.01 5.36 -4.46
N GLY A 102 -15.15 4.95 -5.72
CA GLY A 102 -14.04 4.80 -6.66
C GLY A 102 -13.23 3.54 -6.36
N GLN A 103 -12.70 3.43 -5.15
CA GLN A 103 -12.04 2.23 -4.65
C GLN A 103 -12.43 1.95 -3.20
N VAL A 104 -12.36 0.68 -2.80
CA VAL A 104 -12.39 0.27 -1.39
C VAL A 104 -11.16 -0.55 -1.04
N VAL A 105 -10.81 -0.54 0.23
CA VAL A 105 -9.68 -1.31 0.76
C VAL A 105 -10.02 -2.79 0.75
N LYS A 106 -9.18 -3.60 0.09
CA LYS A 106 -9.18 -5.05 0.15
C LYS A 106 -7.97 -5.52 0.94
N ALA A 107 -8.17 -6.49 1.82
CA ALA A 107 -7.12 -7.21 2.53
C ALA A 107 -7.08 -8.66 2.06
N THR A 108 -5.94 -9.10 1.54
CA THR A 108 -5.64 -10.51 1.26
C THR A 108 -4.77 -11.02 2.40
N ILE A 109 -5.25 -12.01 3.15
CA ILE A 109 -4.69 -12.39 4.46
C ILE A 109 -4.33 -13.87 4.50
N VAL A 110 -3.13 -14.16 4.99
CA VAL A 110 -2.72 -15.51 5.40
C VAL A 110 -2.97 -15.65 6.89
N LEU A 111 -3.84 -16.60 7.25
CA LEU A 111 -4.19 -16.87 8.64
C LEU A 111 -3.15 -17.73 9.35
N SER A 112 -2.99 -17.48 10.65
CA SER A 112 -2.26 -18.38 11.53
C SER A 112 -2.97 -19.75 11.63
N LYS A 113 -2.21 -20.80 11.93
CA LYS A 113 -2.73 -22.17 12.01
C LYS A 113 -3.94 -22.29 12.94
N ASP A 114 -3.91 -21.60 14.07
CA ASP A 114 -4.95 -21.66 15.10
C ASP A 114 -6.26 -20.98 14.67
N TYR A 115 -6.21 -20.11 13.64
CA TYR A 115 -7.35 -19.37 13.15
C TYR A 115 -7.91 -19.87 11.81
N LYS A 116 -7.23 -20.80 11.13
CA LYS A 116 -7.69 -21.33 9.82
C LYS A 116 -9.11 -21.92 9.89
N ALA A 117 -9.45 -22.63 10.97
CA ALA A 117 -10.78 -23.20 11.17
C ALA A 117 -11.87 -22.14 11.41
N ARG A 118 -11.49 -20.91 11.76
CA ARG A 118 -12.39 -19.77 11.98
C ARG A 118 -12.55 -18.87 10.75
N ALA A 119 -11.94 -19.24 9.60
CA ALA A 119 -12.06 -18.47 8.36
C ALA A 119 -13.53 -18.35 7.94
N GLY A 120 -14.10 -17.15 8.11
CA GLY A 120 -15.52 -16.89 7.83
C GLY A 120 -15.93 -15.47 8.21
N GLU A 121 -17.24 -15.19 8.12
CA GLU A 121 -17.79 -13.84 8.32
C GLU A 121 -17.52 -13.26 9.72
N GLU A 122 -17.49 -14.11 10.75
CA GLU A 122 -17.22 -13.65 12.12
C GLU A 122 -15.80 -13.12 12.25
N LEU A 123 -14.80 -13.84 11.72
CA LEU A 123 -13.43 -13.40 11.73
C LEU A 123 -13.21 -12.16 10.83
N ILE A 124 -13.90 -12.08 9.70
CA ILE A 124 -13.89 -10.87 8.85
C ILE A 124 -14.35 -9.66 9.66
N LYS A 125 -15.48 -9.75 10.37
CA LYS A 125 -15.99 -8.65 11.22
C LYS A 125 -15.03 -8.30 12.36
N GLU A 126 -14.43 -9.31 12.99
CA GLU A 126 -13.42 -9.13 14.04
C GLU A 126 -12.22 -8.31 13.53
N LEU A 127 -11.63 -8.71 12.38
CA LEU A 127 -10.51 -8.03 11.76
C LEU A 127 -10.85 -6.61 11.31
N GLN A 128 -12.04 -6.41 10.72
CA GLN A 128 -12.52 -5.07 10.34
C GLN A 128 -12.64 -4.15 11.56
N ASN A 129 -13.20 -4.65 12.65
CA ASN A 129 -13.35 -3.89 13.89
C ASN A 129 -12.00 -3.63 14.57
N HIS A 130 -11.06 -4.57 14.48
CA HIS A 130 -9.70 -4.39 14.96
C HIS A 130 -9.03 -3.21 14.24
N VAL A 131 -9.06 -3.17 12.90
CA VAL A 131 -8.49 -2.07 12.13
C VAL A 131 -9.16 -0.72 12.46
N LYS A 132 -10.48 -0.69 12.63
CA LYS A 132 -11.21 0.54 13.04
C LYS A 132 -10.78 1.08 14.40
N LYS A 133 -10.37 0.19 15.33
CA LYS A 133 -9.91 0.57 16.67
C LYS A 133 -8.46 1.06 16.66
N VAL A 134 -7.61 0.43 15.84
CA VAL A 134 -6.16 0.71 15.79
C VAL A 134 -5.85 1.91 14.90
N THR A 135 -6.67 2.14 13.86
CA THR A 135 -6.50 3.24 12.90
C THR A 135 -7.74 4.13 12.83
N ALA A 136 -7.82 4.98 11.80
CA ALA A 136 -9.05 5.74 11.54
C ALA A 136 -10.14 4.86 10.92
N PRO A 137 -11.43 5.03 11.32
CA PRO A 137 -12.52 4.17 10.88
C PRO A 137 -12.69 4.03 9.36
N TYR A 138 -12.33 5.02 8.55
CA TYR A 138 -12.43 4.97 7.10
C TYR A 138 -11.38 4.07 6.43
N LYS A 139 -10.34 3.63 7.16
CA LYS A 139 -9.22 2.82 6.63
C LYS A 139 -9.47 1.32 6.67
N TYR A 140 -10.53 0.84 7.34
CA TYR A 140 -10.77 -0.59 7.48
C TYR A 140 -11.00 -1.28 6.12
N PRO A 141 -10.51 -2.51 5.93
CA PRO A 141 -10.76 -3.26 4.70
C PRO A 141 -12.25 -3.64 4.61
N ARG A 142 -12.90 -3.23 3.51
CA ARG A 142 -14.29 -3.60 3.24
C ARG A 142 -14.38 -5.00 2.64
N VAL A 143 -13.36 -5.41 1.93
CA VAL A 143 -13.21 -6.75 1.36
C VAL A 143 -12.06 -7.44 2.07
N ILE A 144 -12.29 -8.66 2.56
CA ILE A 144 -11.25 -9.52 3.14
C ILE A 144 -11.32 -10.86 2.43
N GLU A 145 -10.18 -11.32 1.96
CA GLU A 145 -9.98 -12.63 1.35
C GLU A 145 -8.91 -13.38 2.13
N PHE A 146 -9.21 -14.64 2.50
CA PHE A 146 -8.24 -15.53 3.13
C PHE A 146 -7.59 -16.41 2.07
N VAL A 147 -6.25 -16.48 2.09
CA VAL A 147 -5.44 -17.26 1.15
C VAL A 147 -4.43 -18.12 1.90
N GLU A 148 -3.92 -19.15 1.25
CA GLU A 148 -2.88 -20.00 1.83
C GLU A 148 -1.51 -19.32 1.80
N GLU A 149 -1.23 -18.54 0.74
CA GLU A 149 0.01 -17.79 0.58
C GLU A 149 -0.18 -16.52 -0.25
N LEU A 150 0.68 -15.55 -0.09
CA LEU A 150 0.73 -14.33 -0.90
C LEU A 150 1.78 -14.47 -2.02
N PRO A 151 1.51 -13.92 -3.22
CA PRO A 151 2.49 -13.90 -4.30
C PRO A 151 3.70 -13.03 -3.89
N LYS A 152 4.91 -13.59 -4.05
CA LYS A 152 6.17 -12.96 -3.67
C LYS A 152 7.18 -12.94 -4.81
N THR A 153 8.07 -11.97 -4.77
CA THR A 153 9.28 -11.97 -5.58
C THR A 153 10.29 -12.98 -5.03
N ILE A 154 11.34 -13.30 -5.80
CA ILE A 154 12.48 -14.12 -5.33
C ILE A 154 13.11 -13.56 -4.05
N SER A 155 13.07 -12.24 -3.86
CA SER A 155 13.57 -11.55 -2.66
C SER A 155 12.57 -11.49 -1.49
N GLY A 156 11.42 -12.17 -1.60
CA GLY A 156 10.40 -12.24 -0.54
C GLY A 156 9.44 -11.04 -0.45
N LYS A 157 9.52 -10.08 -1.37
CA LYS A 157 8.60 -8.93 -1.39
C LYS A 157 7.25 -9.33 -1.98
N ILE A 158 6.14 -8.91 -1.35
CA ILE A 158 4.78 -9.14 -1.82
C ILE A 158 4.55 -8.43 -3.15
N ARG A 159 4.01 -9.16 -4.13
CA ARG A 159 3.68 -8.66 -5.48
C ARG A 159 2.24 -8.18 -5.55
N ARG A 160 1.98 -6.95 -5.04
CA ARG A 160 0.63 -6.36 -5.06
C ARG A 160 0.04 -6.21 -6.47
N VAL A 161 0.89 -6.05 -7.48
CA VAL A 161 0.45 -6.00 -8.89
C VAL A 161 -0.26 -7.29 -9.27
N GLU A 162 0.30 -8.46 -8.90
CA GLU A 162 -0.29 -9.76 -9.19
C GLU A 162 -1.62 -9.97 -8.47
N ILE A 163 -1.73 -9.52 -7.22
CA ILE A 163 -3.00 -9.54 -6.48
C ILE A 163 -4.06 -8.71 -7.21
N ARG A 164 -3.71 -7.47 -7.64
CA ARG A 164 -4.63 -6.60 -8.39
C ARG A 164 -5.03 -7.16 -9.75
N GLU A 165 -4.16 -7.90 -10.42
CA GLU A 165 -4.46 -8.56 -11.70
C GLU A 165 -5.43 -9.72 -11.51
N ASN A 166 -5.30 -10.48 -10.43
CA ASN A 166 -6.22 -11.56 -10.10
C ASN A 166 -7.61 -11.03 -9.72
N ASP A 167 -7.70 -9.86 -9.10
CA ASP A 167 -8.96 -9.21 -8.75
C ASP A 167 -9.75 -8.68 -9.95
N LYS A 168 -9.13 -8.61 -11.14
CA LYS A 168 -9.77 -8.16 -12.38
C LYS A 168 -10.36 -9.29 -13.22
N LYS A 169 -10.04 -10.55 -12.90
CA LYS A 169 -10.52 -11.76 -13.55
C LYS A 169 -11.86 -12.21 -12.96
#